data_36faa1f941e2170bb8900854a0d71b02
#
_entry.id   36faa1f941e2170bb8900854a0d71b02
#
_cell.length_a   1.000
_cell.length_b   1.000
_cell.length_c   1.000
_cell.angle_alpha   90.00
_cell.angle_beta   90.00
_cell.angle_gamma   90.00
#
_symmetry.space_group_name_H-M   'P 1'
#
loop_
_entity.id
_entity.type
_entity.pdbx_description
1 polymer ?
#
loop_
_entity_poly.entity_id
_entity_poly.type
_entity_poly.pdbx_seq_one_letter_code
_entity_poly.pdbx_strand_id
1 'polypeptide(L)'
;MKAAAVGILGPEVMASSAPATTLPSGVGEWEIGCYTRPWSDYEWQVALDAIAEAGFKHAGLMSTKSKTRLVISVATGTDEASRVGEEAGKRGLKIPSVYGGGFPVGKSLEAGIEGLRRLIDNCAAAGARTLMVGGTGSRELYRRYYKAITEVCDRAAENRVGIVLKPHGGLNATGPQCRRAVELVGHRNFTLWYDPGNIYYYSDGKLDPVDDARTVDGLVTGMCIKDFTMSAKNDKVTKDVLVNPGDGKVDFRAVLARLKKGGFTGGPLVIETLARGDLPTLLAAAKEARHFVETLVSYA
;
A
#
# COMPACT_ATOMS: atom_id res chain seq x y z
N MET A 1 13.00 40.71 -61.34
CA MET A 1 12.27 39.46 -61.04
C MET A 1 12.48 39.15 -59.57
N LYS A 2 11.41 39.33 -58.77
CA LYS A 2 11.45 39.01 -57.32
C LYS A 2 10.86 37.62 -57.12
N ALA A 3 11.65 36.72 -56.56
CA ALA A 3 11.19 35.37 -56.15
C ALA A 3 10.48 35.47 -54.79
N ALA A 4 9.24 35.00 -54.72
CA ALA A 4 8.46 34.90 -53.51
C ALA A 4 8.75 33.55 -52.83
N ALA A 5 9.16 33.59 -51.56
CA ALA A 5 9.31 32.39 -50.73
C ALA A 5 7.94 32.05 -50.12
N VAL A 6 7.46 30.84 -50.41
CA VAL A 6 6.27 30.25 -49.77
C VAL A 6 6.70 29.54 -48.48
N GLY A 7 6.30 30.07 -47.33
CA GLY A 7 6.47 29.42 -46.05
C GLY A 7 5.41 28.34 -45.86
N ILE A 8 5.86 27.11 -45.62
CA ILE A 8 5.00 25.98 -45.25
C ILE A 8 4.84 26.01 -43.72
N LEU A 9 3.66 26.36 -43.24
CA LEU A 9 3.25 26.20 -41.86
C LEU A 9 2.90 24.71 -41.62
N GLY A 10 3.71 24.04 -40.77
CA GLY A 10 3.40 22.70 -40.30
C GLY A 10 2.28 22.76 -39.24
N PRO A 11 1.52 21.66 -39.04
CA PRO A 11 0.44 21.65 -38.06
C PRO A 11 1.01 21.65 -36.66
N GLU A 12 0.66 22.66 -35.86
CA GLU A 12 0.85 22.67 -34.41
C GLU A 12 0.03 21.55 -33.78
N VAL A 13 0.72 20.56 -33.20
CA VAL A 13 0.09 19.55 -32.36
C VAL A 13 -0.28 20.23 -31.04
N MET A 14 -1.53 20.62 -30.92
CA MET A 14 -2.11 21.08 -29.67
C MET A 14 -2.10 19.91 -28.68
N ALA A 15 -1.17 19.92 -27.73
CA ALA A 15 -1.18 19.02 -26.60
C ALA A 15 -2.41 19.33 -25.74
N SER A 16 -3.41 18.47 -25.81
CA SER A 16 -4.58 18.51 -24.94
C SER A 16 -4.13 18.18 -23.49
N SER A 17 -3.97 19.20 -22.67
CA SER A 17 -3.82 19.04 -21.23
C SER A 17 -5.16 18.63 -20.63
N ALA A 18 -5.34 17.33 -20.40
CA ALA A 18 -6.45 16.85 -19.59
C ALA A 18 -6.37 17.48 -18.18
N PRO A 19 -7.49 17.91 -17.59
CA PRO A 19 -7.49 18.55 -16.28
C PRO A 19 -6.94 17.57 -15.24
N ALA A 20 -5.93 18.01 -14.49
CA ALA A 20 -5.41 17.30 -13.33
C ALA A 20 -6.56 17.13 -12.33
N THR A 21 -7.10 15.92 -12.24
CA THR A 21 -7.95 15.56 -11.10
C THR A 21 -7.04 15.51 -9.89
N THR A 22 -6.96 16.61 -9.17
CA THR A 22 -6.31 16.67 -7.87
C THR A 22 -6.99 15.61 -6.99
N LEU A 23 -6.19 14.65 -6.48
CA LEU A 23 -6.57 13.92 -5.28
C LEU A 23 -7.03 14.96 -4.25
N PRO A 24 -8.10 14.73 -3.47
CA PRO A 24 -8.60 15.72 -2.55
C PRO A 24 -7.50 16.10 -1.57
N SER A 25 -6.87 17.25 -1.80
CA SER A 25 -5.98 17.95 -0.89
C SER A 25 -6.84 18.76 0.08
N GLY A 26 -7.69 18.05 0.85
CA GLY A 26 -8.28 18.59 2.07
C GLY A 26 -7.39 18.17 3.23
N VAL A 27 -7.34 18.97 4.30
CA VAL A 27 -6.93 18.48 5.62
C VAL A 27 -7.85 17.30 5.91
N GLY A 28 -7.38 16.11 5.53
CA GLY A 28 -8.23 14.93 5.42
C GLY A 28 -8.33 14.25 6.77
N GLU A 29 -9.47 13.69 7.04
CA GLU A 29 -9.68 12.78 8.16
C GLU A 29 -8.70 11.61 8.05
N TRP A 30 -8.09 11.22 9.18
CA TRP A 30 -7.26 10.03 9.26
C TRP A 30 -8.16 8.80 9.33
N GLU A 31 -7.89 7.84 8.46
CA GLU A 31 -8.62 6.58 8.39
C GLU A 31 -7.83 5.46 9.07
N ILE A 32 -8.12 5.26 10.36
CA ILE A 32 -7.41 4.26 11.16
C ILE A 32 -8.01 2.88 10.90
N GLY A 33 -7.18 1.93 10.47
CA GLY A 33 -7.56 0.57 10.14
C GLY A 33 -6.57 -0.48 10.62
N CYS A 34 -6.93 -1.74 10.43
CA CYS A 34 -6.06 -2.88 10.66
C CYS A 34 -6.17 -3.87 9.49
N TYR A 35 -5.05 -4.46 9.08
CA TYR A 35 -5.04 -5.56 8.10
C TYR A 35 -5.48 -6.87 8.73
N THR A 36 -5.97 -7.80 7.90
CA THR A 36 -6.26 -9.18 8.32
C THR A 36 -5.00 -9.99 8.68
N ARG A 37 -3.80 -9.47 8.39
CA ARG A 37 -2.52 -10.17 8.56
C ARG A 37 -2.23 -10.67 9.97
N PRO A 38 -2.54 -9.98 11.07
CA PRO A 38 -2.34 -10.52 12.43
C PRO A 38 -3.05 -11.85 12.66
N TRP A 39 -4.19 -12.05 12.00
CA TRP A 39 -5.01 -13.28 12.07
C TRP A 39 -4.77 -14.23 10.90
N SER A 40 -3.58 -14.24 10.30
CA SER A 40 -3.27 -15.02 9.08
C SER A 40 -3.42 -16.53 9.23
N ASP A 41 -3.46 -17.05 10.45
CA ASP A 41 -3.67 -18.48 10.74
C ASP A 41 -5.16 -18.86 10.88
N TYR A 42 -6.06 -17.88 10.75
CA TYR A 42 -7.51 -18.04 10.79
C TYR A 42 -8.14 -17.67 9.44
N GLU A 43 -9.40 -18.08 9.26
CA GLU A 43 -10.21 -17.66 8.12
C GLU A 43 -10.46 -16.14 8.20
N TRP A 44 -10.56 -15.49 7.05
CA TRP A 44 -10.64 -14.02 6.96
C TRP A 44 -11.87 -13.42 7.68
N GLN A 45 -12.96 -14.21 7.85
CA GLN A 45 -14.12 -13.76 8.62
C GLN A 45 -13.77 -13.52 10.09
N VAL A 46 -12.95 -14.40 10.68
CA VAL A 46 -12.47 -14.24 12.06
C VAL A 46 -11.64 -12.96 12.20
N ALA A 47 -10.82 -12.64 11.20
CA ALA A 47 -10.07 -11.39 11.18
C ALA A 47 -10.99 -10.17 11.11
N LEU A 48 -12.03 -10.20 10.26
CA LEU A 48 -13.00 -9.10 10.15
C LEU A 48 -13.80 -8.92 11.44
N ASP A 49 -14.21 -10.01 12.09
CA ASP A 49 -14.90 -9.98 13.39
C ASP A 49 -14.01 -9.30 14.44
N ALA A 50 -12.76 -9.73 14.56
CA ALA A 50 -11.79 -9.18 15.51
C ALA A 50 -11.48 -7.69 15.25
N ILE A 51 -11.33 -7.29 13.98
CA ILE A 51 -11.10 -5.89 13.58
C ILE A 51 -12.31 -5.02 13.98
N ALA A 52 -13.53 -5.48 13.71
CA ALA A 52 -14.75 -4.77 14.09
C ALA A 52 -14.91 -4.70 15.62
N GLU A 53 -14.67 -5.81 16.34
CA GLU A 53 -14.73 -5.87 17.80
C GLU A 53 -13.65 -4.99 18.47
N ALA A 54 -12.48 -4.85 17.85
CA ALA A 54 -11.45 -3.91 18.31
C ALA A 54 -11.85 -2.45 18.10
N GLY A 55 -12.97 -2.17 17.41
CA GLY A 55 -13.55 -0.84 17.22
C GLY A 55 -13.06 -0.10 15.98
N PHE A 56 -12.32 -0.75 15.09
CA PHE A 56 -11.92 -0.16 13.81
C PHE A 56 -13.12 0.05 12.89
N LYS A 57 -13.00 1.00 11.97
CA LYS A 57 -13.94 1.25 10.87
C LYS A 57 -13.37 0.89 9.50
N HIS A 58 -12.09 0.51 9.46
CA HIS A 58 -11.40 0.15 8.24
C HIS A 58 -10.65 -1.17 8.40
N ALA A 59 -10.84 -2.09 7.46
CA ALA A 59 -10.12 -3.37 7.38
C ALA A 59 -9.31 -3.46 6.10
N GLY A 60 -8.00 -3.55 6.20
CA GLY A 60 -7.13 -3.90 5.07
C GLY A 60 -7.20 -5.41 4.83
N LEU A 61 -7.34 -5.83 3.57
CA LEU A 61 -7.35 -7.24 3.22
C LEU A 61 -5.95 -7.69 2.80
N MET A 62 -5.41 -8.68 3.51
CA MET A 62 -4.06 -9.21 3.25
C MET A 62 -4.04 -10.73 3.45
N SER A 63 -3.35 -11.21 4.47
CA SER A 63 -3.17 -12.65 4.71
C SER A 63 -4.36 -13.27 5.44
N THR A 64 -4.61 -14.54 5.15
CA THR A 64 -5.61 -15.39 5.78
C THR A 64 -5.24 -16.87 5.63
N LYS A 65 -5.88 -17.75 6.37
CA LYS A 65 -5.79 -19.20 6.20
C LYS A 65 -6.54 -19.62 4.95
N SER A 66 -5.83 -19.70 3.83
CA SER A 66 -6.36 -20.11 2.53
C SER A 66 -5.27 -20.77 1.70
N LYS A 67 -5.62 -21.38 0.57
CA LYS A 67 -4.65 -21.99 -0.36
C LYS A 67 -3.64 -20.99 -0.89
N THR A 68 -4.05 -19.75 -1.15
CA THR A 68 -3.18 -18.67 -1.61
C THR A 68 -2.52 -17.89 -0.47
N ARG A 69 -2.92 -18.14 0.76
CA ARG A 69 -2.56 -17.37 1.97
C ARG A 69 -3.00 -15.89 1.92
N LEU A 70 -3.88 -15.54 0.99
CA LEU A 70 -4.42 -14.18 0.81
C LEU A 70 -5.94 -14.21 0.81
N VAL A 71 -6.56 -13.12 1.26
CA VAL A 71 -8.01 -12.92 1.20
C VAL A 71 -8.45 -12.73 -0.25
N ILE A 72 -7.75 -11.87 -0.98
CA ILE A 72 -7.93 -11.65 -2.42
C ILE A 72 -6.59 -11.84 -3.13
N SER A 73 -6.58 -12.61 -4.21
CA SER A 73 -5.41 -12.90 -5.03
C SER A 73 -5.80 -12.97 -6.51
N VAL A 74 -4.85 -13.18 -7.39
CA VAL A 74 -5.12 -13.42 -8.83
C VAL A 74 -5.96 -14.68 -9.11
N ALA A 75 -6.09 -15.58 -8.13
CA ALA A 75 -6.91 -16.79 -8.23
C ALA A 75 -8.34 -16.59 -7.71
N THR A 76 -8.62 -15.48 -7.04
CA THR A 76 -9.94 -15.15 -6.50
C THR A 76 -10.90 -14.79 -7.64
N GLY A 77 -12.12 -15.32 -7.60
CA GLY A 77 -13.19 -14.94 -8.52
C GLY A 77 -13.89 -13.64 -8.08
N THR A 78 -14.49 -12.91 -9.03
CA THR A 78 -15.17 -11.64 -8.74
C THR A 78 -16.32 -11.78 -7.75
N ASP A 79 -17.12 -12.86 -7.86
CA ASP A 79 -18.22 -13.14 -6.91
C ASP A 79 -17.69 -13.43 -5.49
N GLU A 80 -16.54 -14.07 -5.37
CA GLU A 80 -15.88 -14.28 -4.08
C GLU A 80 -15.38 -12.96 -3.49
N ALA A 81 -14.77 -12.11 -4.31
CA ALA A 81 -14.34 -10.78 -3.90
C ALA A 81 -15.53 -9.90 -3.45
N SER A 82 -16.66 -9.94 -4.18
CA SER A 82 -17.90 -9.26 -3.81
C SER A 82 -18.41 -9.72 -2.43
N ARG A 83 -18.47 -11.03 -2.19
CA ARG A 83 -18.85 -11.57 -0.87
C ARG A 83 -17.94 -11.09 0.26
N VAL A 84 -16.64 -10.98 0.02
CA VAL A 84 -15.71 -10.41 1.03
C VAL A 84 -16.08 -8.97 1.35
N GLY A 85 -16.40 -8.16 0.34
CA GLY A 85 -16.85 -6.78 0.51
C GLY A 85 -18.16 -6.68 1.28
N GLU A 86 -19.16 -7.51 0.94
CA GLU A 86 -20.46 -7.59 1.64
C GLU A 86 -20.27 -7.96 3.12
N GLU A 87 -19.43 -8.96 3.41
CA GLU A 87 -19.15 -9.39 4.77
C GLU A 87 -18.41 -8.32 5.59
N ALA A 88 -17.51 -7.56 4.99
CA ALA A 88 -16.90 -6.39 5.62
C ALA A 88 -17.95 -5.32 5.90
N GLY A 89 -18.83 -5.03 4.93
CA GLY A 89 -19.92 -4.06 5.05
C GLY A 89 -20.91 -4.42 6.16
N LYS A 90 -21.29 -5.69 6.32
CA LYS A 90 -22.16 -6.18 7.42
C LYS A 90 -21.59 -5.88 8.81
N ARG A 91 -20.27 -5.78 8.93
CA ARG A 91 -19.52 -5.43 10.14
C ARG A 91 -19.26 -3.92 10.29
N GLY A 92 -19.79 -3.10 9.38
CA GLY A 92 -19.54 -1.66 9.34
C GLY A 92 -18.09 -1.29 8.96
N LEU A 93 -17.37 -2.19 8.28
CA LEU A 93 -15.99 -2.00 7.87
C LEU A 93 -15.92 -1.52 6.42
N LYS A 94 -15.12 -0.49 6.17
CA LYS A 94 -14.68 -0.06 4.83
C LYS A 94 -13.33 -0.70 4.51
N ILE A 95 -13.03 -0.93 3.22
CA ILE A 95 -11.78 -1.57 2.78
C ILE A 95 -10.89 -0.51 2.14
N PRO A 96 -9.89 0.05 2.86
CA PRO A 96 -8.97 1.05 2.30
C PRO A 96 -7.98 0.43 1.33
N SER A 97 -7.60 -0.84 1.52
CA SER A 97 -6.54 -1.48 0.74
C SER A 97 -6.67 -2.99 0.69
N VAL A 98 -6.29 -3.56 -0.46
CA VAL A 98 -6.08 -5.00 -0.68
C VAL A 98 -4.61 -5.22 -1.05
N TYR A 99 -3.91 -6.09 -0.34
CA TYR A 99 -2.65 -6.66 -0.79
C TYR A 99 -2.94 -7.93 -1.57
N GLY A 100 -2.89 -7.85 -2.90
CA GLY A 100 -3.25 -8.94 -3.80
C GLY A 100 -2.14 -9.95 -4.08
N GLY A 101 -0.96 -9.78 -3.44
CA GLY A 101 0.20 -10.62 -3.66
C GLY A 101 0.88 -10.36 -5.01
N GLY A 102 1.48 -11.41 -5.56
CA GLY A 102 2.16 -11.35 -6.86
C GLY A 102 1.19 -11.55 -8.03
N PHE A 103 1.59 -11.06 -9.19
CA PHE A 103 0.92 -11.30 -10.47
C PHE A 103 1.91 -11.91 -11.48
N PRO A 104 1.44 -12.66 -12.51
CA PRO A 104 2.29 -13.58 -13.29
C PRO A 104 3.16 -12.88 -14.34
N VAL A 105 3.77 -11.73 -14.03
CA VAL A 105 4.64 -10.95 -14.92
C VAL A 105 5.93 -11.69 -15.32
N GLY A 106 6.33 -12.69 -14.54
CA GLY A 106 7.44 -13.58 -14.88
C GLY A 106 7.17 -14.46 -16.11
N LYS A 107 5.90 -14.77 -16.39
CA LYS A 107 5.51 -15.53 -17.58
C LYS A 107 5.60 -14.69 -18.84
N SER A 108 4.93 -13.56 -18.87
CA SER A 108 4.98 -12.56 -19.94
C SER A 108 4.44 -11.21 -19.45
N LEU A 109 4.61 -10.16 -20.24
CA LEU A 109 4.00 -8.85 -19.98
C LEU A 109 2.46 -8.97 -19.98
N GLU A 110 1.89 -9.65 -20.96
CA GLU A 110 0.44 -9.84 -21.15
C GLU A 110 -0.16 -10.60 -19.97
N ALA A 111 0.52 -11.66 -19.50
CA ALA A 111 0.09 -12.40 -18.32
C ALA A 111 0.13 -11.53 -17.07
N GLY A 112 1.12 -10.65 -16.95
CA GLY A 112 1.22 -9.66 -15.88
C GLY A 112 0.07 -8.66 -15.91
N ILE A 113 -0.24 -8.09 -17.07
CA ILE A 113 -1.35 -7.17 -17.29
C ILE A 113 -2.70 -7.82 -16.95
N GLU A 114 -2.92 -9.04 -17.42
CA GLU A 114 -4.18 -9.76 -17.16
C GLU A 114 -4.34 -10.08 -15.66
N GLY A 115 -3.25 -10.49 -14.99
CA GLY A 115 -3.26 -10.71 -13.54
C GLY A 115 -3.60 -9.43 -12.75
N LEU A 116 -3.04 -8.29 -13.16
CA LEU A 116 -3.35 -6.99 -12.55
C LEU A 116 -4.80 -6.56 -12.82
N ARG A 117 -5.31 -6.74 -14.04
CA ARG A 117 -6.72 -6.45 -14.37
C ARG A 117 -7.66 -7.21 -13.46
N ARG A 118 -7.41 -8.51 -13.28
CA ARG A 118 -8.20 -9.35 -12.37
C ARG A 118 -8.14 -8.87 -10.93
N LEU A 119 -6.97 -8.48 -10.43
CA LEU A 119 -6.83 -7.92 -9.08
C LEU A 119 -7.57 -6.59 -8.94
N ILE A 120 -7.54 -5.71 -9.96
CA ILE A 120 -8.27 -4.44 -9.97
C ILE A 120 -9.78 -4.69 -9.94
N ASP A 121 -10.28 -5.61 -10.76
CA ASP A 121 -11.71 -5.96 -10.83
C ASP A 121 -12.18 -6.55 -9.49
N ASN A 122 -11.36 -7.40 -8.85
CA ASN A 122 -11.64 -7.95 -7.53
C ASN A 122 -11.61 -6.88 -6.43
N CYS A 123 -10.69 -5.90 -6.50
CA CYS A 123 -10.69 -4.76 -5.59
C CYS A 123 -11.99 -3.95 -5.73
N ALA A 124 -12.41 -3.65 -6.96
CA ALA A 124 -13.65 -2.93 -7.22
C ALA A 124 -14.87 -3.70 -6.72
N ALA A 125 -14.95 -5.01 -6.99
CA ALA A 125 -16.04 -5.88 -6.53
C ALA A 125 -16.12 -5.95 -4.99
N ALA A 126 -14.99 -5.96 -4.30
CA ALA A 126 -14.93 -5.91 -2.84
C ALA A 126 -15.17 -4.49 -2.27
N GLY A 127 -15.33 -3.46 -3.10
CA GLY A 127 -15.43 -2.07 -2.64
C GLY A 127 -14.14 -1.51 -2.04
N ALA A 128 -12.99 -2.08 -2.41
CA ALA A 128 -11.69 -1.63 -1.95
C ALA A 128 -11.21 -0.43 -2.75
N ARG A 129 -10.55 0.53 -2.07
CA ARG A 129 -10.08 1.76 -2.71
C ARG A 129 -8.68 1.67 -3.31
N THR A 130 -7.84 0.77 -2.82
CA THR A 130 -6.49 0.60 -3.39
C THR A 130 -6.09 -0.88 -3.52
N LEU A 131 -5.34 -1.17 -4.58
CA LEU A 131 -4.56 -2.38 -4.76
C LEU A 131 -3.11 -2.09 -4.37
N MET A 132 -2.63 -2.74 -3.31
CA MET A 132 -1.25 -2.62 -2.85
C MET A 132 -0.36 -3.66 -3.51
N VAL A 133 0.79 -3.23 -4.03
CA VAL A 133 1.83 -4.07 -4.62
C VAL A 133 3.16 -3.91 -3.87
N GLY A 134 3.92 -5.00 -3.75
CA GLY A 134 5.20 -5.04 -3.03
C GLY A 134 6.42 -4.73 -3.91
N GLY A 135 6.25 -4.50 -5.21
CA GLY A 135 7.37 -4.36 -6.15
C GLY A 135 8.02 -5.69 -6.51
N THR A 136 9.24 -5.65 -7.01
CA THR A 136 10.01 -6.83 -7.42
C THR A 136 11.45 -6.79 -6.92
N GLY A 137 12.02 -7.95 -6.56
CA GLY A 137 13.44 -8.13 -6.28
C GLY A 137 14.28 -8.49 -7.52
N SER A 138 13.63 -8.84 -8.64
CA SER A 138 14.33 -9.25 -9.86
C SER A 138 14.68 -8.05 -10.74
N ARG A 139 15.98 -7.86 -11.01
CA ARG A 139 16.46 -6.84 -11.97
C ARG A 139 15.96 -7.10 -13.38
N GLU A 140 15.87 -8.36 -13.78
CA GLU A 140 15.39 -8.78 -15.09
C GLU A 140 13.91 -8.43 -15.30
N LEU A 141 13.08 -8.63 -14.26
CA LEU A 141 11.66 -8.36 -14.32
C LEU A 141 11.31 -6.88 -14.06
N TYR A 142 12.24 -6.05 -13.57
CA TYR A 142 11.94 -4.71 -13.08
C TYR A 142 11.18 -3.86 -14.10
N ARG A 143 11.70 -3.73 -15.32
CA ARG A 143 11.04 -2.94 -16.36
C ARG A 143 9.68 -3.52 -16.77
N ARG A 144 9.60 -4.85 -16.91
CA ARG A 144 8.37 -5.55 -17.27
C ARG A 144 7.30 -5.42 -16.17
N TYR A 145 7.71 -5.50 -14.90
CA TYR A 145 6.82 -5.34 -13.75
C TYR A 145 6.14 -3.98 -13.75
N TYR A 146 6.89 -2.90 -13.86
CA TYR A 146 6.33 -1.55 -13.86
C TYR A 146 5.62 -1.20 -15.17
N LYS A 147 6.06 -1.74 -16.32
CA LYS A 147 5.33 -1.63 -17.58
C LYS A 147 3.94 -2.24 -17.47
N ALA A 148 3.80 -3.43 -16.85
CA ALA A 148 2.49 -4.03 -16.62
C ALA A 148 1.58 -3.14 -15.75
N ILE A 149 2.14 -2.47 -14.73
CA ILE A 149 1.39 -1.52 -13.89
C ILE A 149 0.95 -0.31 -14.73
N THR A 150 1.85 0.29 -15.53
CA THR A 150 1.51 1.42 -16.41
C THR A 150 0.30 1.09 -17.30
N GLU A 151 0.27 -0.10 -17.91
CA GLU A 151 -0.77 -0.53 -18.84
C GLU A 151 -2.17 -0.73 -18.20
N VAL A 152 -2.25 -0.73 -16.87
CA VAL A 152 -3.53 -0.93 -16.17
C VAL A 152 -3.94 0.28 -15.32
N CYS A 153 -3.13 1.33 -15.24
CA CYS A 153 -3.41 2.47 -14.39
C CYS A 153 -4.71 3.20 -14.76
N ASP A 154 -5.01 3.38 -16.06
CA ASP A 154 -6.26 4.02 -16.50
C ASP A 154 -7.47 3.16 -16.12
N ARG A 155 -7.42 1.84 -16.41
CA ARG A 155 -8.48 0.91 -15.98
C ARG A 155 -8.70 0.94 -14.47
N ALA A 156 -7.64 0.97 -13.69
CA ALA A 156 -7.75 1.05 -12.24
C ALA A 156 -8.44 2.36 -11.81
N ALA A 157 -8.09 3.49 -12.43
CA ALA A 157 -8.72 4.78 -12.17
C ALA A 157 -10.21 4.80 -12.56
N GLU A 158 -10.58 4.23 -13.71
CA GLU A 158 -11.97 4.05 -14.15
C GLU A 158 -12.78 3.23 -13.14
N ASN A 159 -12.18 2.20 -12.56
CA ASN A 159 -12.78 1.38 -11.48
C ASN A 159 -12.68 2.04 -10.09
N ARG A 160 -12.15 3.26 -9.96
CA ARG A 160 -11.93 3.98 -8.70
C ARG A 160 -11.01 3.23 -7.73
N VAL A 161 -10.07 2.44 -8.27
CA VAL A 161 -9.06 1.70 -7.52
C VAL A 161 -7.69 2.35 -7.76
N GLY A 162 -7.08 2.91 -6.72
CA GLY A 162 -5.69 3.36 -6.78
C GLY A 162 -4.74 2.16 -6.78
N ILE A 163 -3.59 2.27 -7.44
CA ILE A 163 -2.52 1.29 -7.30
C ILE A 163 -1.43 1.91 -6.43
N VAL A 164 -1.04 1.21 -5.37
CA VAL A 164 -0.06 1.75 -4.41
C VAL A 164 1.12 0.80 -4.25
N LEU A 165 2.32 1.35 -4.36
CA LEU A 165 3.56 0.65 -4.04
C LEU A 165 3.83 0.77 -2.54
N LYS A 166 4.40 -0.28 -1.94
CA LYS A 166 4.91 -0.27 -0.57
C LYS A 166 6.39 -0.64 -0.55
N PRO A 167 7.26 -0.01 0.26
CA PRO A 167 8.59 -0.53 0.52
C PRO A 167 8.52 -1.98 1.01
N HIS A 168 9.11 -2.93 0.25
CA HIS A 168 8.98 -4.37 0.53
C HIS A 168 10.22 -5.18 0.14
N GLY A 169 11.40 -4.57 0.26
CA GLY A 169 12.67 -5.23 -0.04
C GLY A 169 13.02 -5.28 -1.52
N GLY A 170 14.04 -6.06 -1.85
CA GLY A 170 14.53 -6.19 -3.21
C GLY A 170 14.93 -4.86 -3.82
N LEU A 171 14.30 -4.49 -4.94
CA LEU A 171 14.55 -3.22 -5.63
C LEU A 171 13.59 -2.09 -5.18
N ASN A 172 12.83 -2.32 -4.10
CA ASN A 172 11.84 -1.42 -3.51
C ASN A 172 11.97 -1.38 -1.98
N ALA A 173 13.20 -1.47 -1.47
CA ALA A 173 13.48 -1.52 -0.03
C ALA A 173 13.48 -0.13 0.63
N THR A 174 13.69 0.95 -0.13
CA THR A 174 13.92 2.31 0.37
C THR A 174 13.07 3.34 -0.37
N GLY A 175 12.88 4.50 0.24
CA GLY A 175 12.16 5.63 -0.37
C GLY A 175 12.71 6.02 -1.75
N PRO A 176 14.03 6.22 -1.95
CA PRO A 176 14.58 6.53 -3.27
C PRO A 176 14.32 5.45 -4.32
N GLN A 177 14.30 4.17 -3.91
CA GLN A 177 13.95 3.08 -4.82
C GLN A 177 12.47 3.12 -5.21
N CYS A 178 11.59 3.34 -4.23
CA CYS A 178 10.15 3.47 -4.47
C CYS A 178 9.84 4.70 -5.33
N ARG A 179 10.46 5.86 -5.07
CA ARG A 179 10.34 7.06 -5.91
C ARG A 179 10.67 6.77 -7.37
N ARG A 180 11.82 6.15 -7.64
CA ARG A 180 12.20 5.77 -9.02
C ARG A 180 11.16 4.86 -9.68
N ALA A 181 10.54 3.96 -8.93
CA ALA A 181 9.49 3.09 -9.46
C ALA A 181 8.22 3.86 -9.80
N VAL A 182 7.79 4.80 -8.93
CA VAL A 182 6.64 5.66 -9.19
C VAL A 182 6.89 6.57 -10.39
N GLU A 183 8.07 7.19 -10.48
CA GLU A 183 8.48 8.02 -11.61
C GLU A 183 8.57 7.23 -12.92
N LEU A 184 9.03 5.97 -12.88
CA LEU A 184 9.09 5.09 -14.05
C LEU A 184 7.70 4.76 -14.60
N VAL A 185 6.71 4.54 -13.75
CA VAL A 185 5.30 4.35 -14.15
C VAL A 185 4.72 5.67 -14.66
N GLY A 186 5.03 6.80 -14.01
CA GLY A 186 4.67 8.14 -14.45
C GLY A 186 3.17 8.41 -14.53
N HIS A 187 2.36 7.69 -13.74
CA HIS A 187 0.90 7.80 -13.78
C HIS A 187 0.33 8.23 -12.43
N ARG A 188 -0.57 9.22 -12.42
CA ARG A 188 -1.18 9.80 -11.21
C ARG A 188 -1.90 8.78 -10.30
N ASN A 189 -2.39 7.68 -10.87
CA ASN A 189 -3.09 6.61 -10.14
C ASN A 189 -2.13 5.56 -9.55
N PHE A 190 -0.80 5.79 -9.64
CA PHE A 190 0.22 4.96 -9.02
C PHE A 190 1.00 5.78 -8.01
N THR A 191 0.82 5.48 -6.72
CA THR A 191 1.35 6.26 -5.60
C THR A 191 2.08 5.36 -4.59
N LEU A 192 2.42 5.89 -3.43
CA LEU A 192 3.17 5.17 -2.40
C LEU A 192 2.37 5.10 -1.09
N TRP A 193 2.37 3.92 -0.46
CA TRP A 193 2.08 3.77 0.97
C TRP A 193 3.39 3.58 1.72
N TYR A 194 3.69 4.45 2.66
CA TYR A 194 4.93 4.39 3.41
C TYR A 194 4.88 3.31 4.50
N ASP A 195 5.98 2.59 4.69
CA ASP A 195 6.08 1.49 5.68
C ASP A 195 7.40 1.63 6.45
N PRO A 196 7.42 2.36 7.59
CA PRO A 196 8.64 2.65 8.32
C PRO A 196 9.31 1.40 8.91
N GLY A 197 8.52 0.41 9.34
CA GLY A 197 9.05 -0.87 9.83
C GLY A 197 9.80 -1.63 8.74
N ASN A 198 9.32 -1.58 7.50
CA ASN A 198 10.02 -2.18 6.37
C ASN A 198 11.30 -1.42 5.99
N ILE A 199 11.35 -0.09 6.13
CA ILE A 199 12.59 0.67 5.93
C ILE A 199 13.69 0.14 6.87
N TYR A 200 13.39 0.00 8.15
CA TYR A 200 14.32 -0.63 9.11
C TYR A 200 14.62 -2.08 8.76
N TYR A 201 13.58 -2.89 8.50
CA TYR A 201 13.72 -4.33 8.29
C TYR A 201 14.62 -4.67 7.10
N TYR A 202 14.42 -4.01 5.96
CA TYR A 202 15.17 -4.29 4.72
C TYR A 202 16.52 -3.56 4.64
N SER A 203 16.77 -2.63 5.54
CA SER A 203 18.09 -1.98 5.69
C SER A 203 18.93 -2.58 6.83
N ASP A 204 18.47 -3.65 7.49
CA ASP A 204 19.10 -4.19 8.69
C ASP A 204 19.27 -3.11 9.79
N GLY A 205 18.25 -2.28 9.97
CA GLY A 205 18.23 -1.20 10.96
C GLY A 205 19.14 -0.01 10.67
N LYS A 206 19.70 0.08 9.45
CA LYS A 206 20.71 1.09 9.09
C LYS A 206 20.12 2.41 8.59
N LEU A 207 18.92 2.37 7.99
CA LEU A 207 18.25 3.56 7.48
C LEU A 207 17.21 4.04 8.49
N ASP A 208 17.27 5.30 8.87
CA ASP A 208 16.24 5.93 9.68
C ASP A 208 15.02 6.22 8.81
N PRO A 209 13.81 5.71 9.19
CA PRO A 209 12.58 5.98 8.45
C PRO A 209 12.20 7.47 8.36
N VAL A 210 12.61 8.30 9.32
CA VAL A 210 12.35 9.75 9.29
C VAL A 210 13.16 10.41 8.18
N ASP A 211 14.43 10.05 8.05
CA ASP A 211 15.29 10.56 6.98
C ASP A 211 14.89 9.99 5.62
N ASP A 212 14.57 8.70 5.54
CA ASP A 212 14.09 8.05 4.33
C ASP A 212 12.77 8.69 3.83
N ALA A 213 11.85 9.04 4.72
CA ALA A 213 10.57 9.68 4.38
C ALA A 213 10.71 11.00 3.61
N ARG A 214 11.84 11.72 3.75
CA ARG A 214 12.12 12.95 2.96
C ARG A 214 12.22 12.67 1.47
N THR A 215 12.62 11.47 1.12
CA THR A 215 12.86 11.08 -0.27
C THR A 215 11.58 10.79 -1.06
N VAL A 216 10.43 10.73 -0.39
CA VAL A 216 9.13 10.39 -0.99
C VAL A 216 8.09 11.50 -0.89
N ASP A 217 8.53 12.75 -0.65
CA ASP A 217 7.65 13.93 -0.65
C ASP A 217 6.79 14.00 -1.91
N GLY A 218 5.50 14.28 -1.73
CA GLY A 218 4.50 14.39 -2.79
C GLY A 218 3.96 13.04 -3.34
N LEU A 219 4.46 11.90 -2.86
CA LEU A 219 4.07 10.59 -3.40
C LEU A 219 3.20 9.77 -2.44
N VAL A 220 3.20 10.09 -1.16
CA VAL A 220 2.57 9.26 -0.11
C VAL A 220 1.08 9.55 -0.02
N THR A 221 0.27 8.48 -0.12
CA THR A 221 -1.20 8.53 -0.02
C THR A 221 -1.75 7.62 1.07
N GLY A 222 -0.90 6.94 1.82
CA GLY A 222 -1.24 6.10 2.97
C GLY A 222 0.00 5.61 3.68
N MET A 223 -0.19 5.01 4.86
CA MET A 223 0.89 4.49 5.68
C MET A 223 0.52 3.13 6.28
N CYS A 224 1.42 2.16 6.17
CA CYS A 224 1.37 0.95 6.98
C CYS A 224 1.94 1.26 8.36
N ILE A 225 1.15 1.06 9.40
CA ILE A 225 1.62 1.11 10.77
C ILE A 225 2.24 -0.25 11.08
N LYS A 226 3.54 -0.29 11.04
CA LYS A 226 4.37 -1.47 11.28
C LYS A 226 5.60 -1.07 12.07
N ASP A 227 5.81 -1.71 13.20
CA ASP A 227 6.99 -1.48 14.01
C ASP A 227 8.10 -2.48 13.69
N PHE A 228 9.25 -2.29 14.31
CA PHE A 228 10.45 -3.08 14.05
C PHE A 228 11.27 -3.23 15.32
N THR A 229 11.75 -4.44 15.56
CA THR A 229 12.76 -4.70 16.59
C THR A 229 13.99 -5.38 16.00
N MET A 230 15.12 -5.11 16.61
CA MET A 230 16.38 -5.79 16.32
C MET A 230 17.16 -5.96 17.60
N SER A 231 17.64 -7.17 17.83
CA SER A 231 18.49 -7.52 18.98
C SER A 231 19.69 -8.31 18.52
N ALA A 232 20.80 -8.14 19.21
CA ALA A 232 22.01 -8.93 19.03
C ALA A 232 22.28 -9.72 20.33
N LYS A 233 22.38 -11.05 20.24
CA LYS A 233 22.73 -11.91 21.36
C LYS A 233 23.65 -13.04 20.85
N ASN A 234 24.81 -13.21 21.49
CA ASN A 234 25.81 -14.23 21.13
C ASN A 234 26.15 -14.20 19.62
N ASP A 235 26.53 -13.03 19.09
CA ASP A 235 26.87 -12.77 17.69
C ASP A 235 25.76 -13.06 16.67
N LYS A 236 24.55 -13.40 17.16
CA LYS A 236 23.37 -13.59 16.33
C LYS A 236 22.47 -12.38 16.37
N VAL A 237 22.30 -11.74 15.21
CA VAL A 237 21.33 -10.66 15.03
C VAL A 237 19.96 -11.26 14.67
N THR A 238 18.95 -10.88 15.42
CA THR A 238 17.54 -11.19 15.09
C THR A 238 16.80 -9.89 14.83
N LYS A 239 15.94 -9.89 13.82
CA LYS A 239 15.08 -8.76 13.47
C LYS A 239 13.66 -9.24 13.27
N ASP A 240 12.68 -8.47 13.75
CA ASP A 240 11.27 -8.81 13.63
C ASP A 240 10.42 -7.57 13.35
N VAL A 241 9.30 -7.79 12.68
CA VAL A 241 8.23 -6.81 12.44
C VAL A 241 6.89 -7.25 13.05
N LEU A 242 6.85 -8.43 13.68
CA LEU A 242 5.67 -8.91 14.43
C LEU A 242 5.72 -8.34 15.85
N VAL A 243 5.56 -7.05 15.94
CA VAL A 243 5.69 -6.21 17.12
C VAL A 243 4.47 -5.30 17.16
N ASN A 244 3.94 -5.03 18.35
CA ASN A 244 2.87 -4.05 18.47
C ASN A 244 3.41 -2.64 18.18
N PRO A 245 2.63 -1.79 17.53
CA PRO A 245 3.02 -0.40 17.30
C PRO A 245 3.33 0.33 18.62
N GLY A 246 4.52 0.90 18.72
CA GLY A 246 5.02 1.59 19.90
C GLY A 246 5.96 0.76 20.78
N ASP A 247 6.04 -0.56 20.60
CA ASP A 247 6.95 -1.45 21.35
C ASP A 247 8.32 -1.61 20.65
N GLY A 248 8.48 -1.07 19.46
CA GLY A 248 9.67 -1.21 18.65
C GLY A 248 10.54 0.04 18.56
N LYS A 249 11.25 0.17 17.45
CA LYS A 249 12.20 1.27 17.19
C LYS A 249 11.64 2.40 16.34
N VAL A 250 10.45 2.26 15.76
CA VAL A 250 9.89 3.27 14.88
C VAL A 250 9.39 4.47 15.70
N ASP A 251 9.99 5.63 15.48
CA ASP A 251 9.42 6.90 15.95
C ASP A 251 8.26 7.32 15.02
N PHE A 252 7.08 6.73 15.24
CA PHE A 252 5.88 7.01 14.44
C PHE A 252 5.51 8.51 14.45
N ARG A 253 5.77 9.20 15.56
CA ARG A 253 5.45 10.62 15.66
C ARG A 253 6.34 11.46 14.73
N ALA A 254 7.65 11.22 14.76
CA ALA A 254 8.59 11.89 13.87
C ALA A 254 8.35 11.53 12.40
N VAL A 255 8.08 10.24 12.10
CA VAL A 255 7.74 9.76 10.74
C VAL A 255 6.48 10.46 10.24
N LEU A 256 5.38 10.46 10.99
CA LEU A 256 4.12 11.08 10.56
C LEU A 256 4.28 12.60 10.39
N ALA A 257 4.95 13.28 11.32
CA ALA A 257 5.25 14.69 11.19
C ALA A 257 6.08 15.00 9.93
N ARG A 258 7.03 14.12 9.59
CA ARG A 258 7.84 14.26 8.38
C ARG A 258 7.02 14.03 7.10
N LEU A 259 6.18 13.01 7.08
CA LEU A 259 5.29 12.73 5.96
C LEU A 259 4.28 13.87 5.73
N LYS A 260 3.76 14.49 6.81
CA LYS A 260 2.90 15.67 6.71
C LYS A 260 3.60 16.85 6.04
N LYS A 261 4.86 17.13 6.38
CA LYS A 261 5.69 18.13 5.67
C LYS A 261 5.86 17.79 4.21
N GLY A 262 5.83 16.50 3.85
CA GLY A 262 5.89 16.00 2.47
C GLY A 262 4.55 15.98 1.74
N GLY A 263 3.46 16.48 2.36
CA GLY A 263 2.14 16.56 1.73
C GLY A 263 1.13 15.47 2.12
N PHE A 264 1.51 14.49 2.96
CA PHE A 264 0.57 13.47 3.45
C PHE A 264 -0.16 14.00 4.69
N THR A 265 -1.27 14.71 4.48
CA THR A 265 -2.01 15.44 5.51
C THR A 265 -3.31 14.76 5.96
N GLY A 266 -3.60 13.56 5.48
CA GLY A 266 -4.79 12.76 5.80
C GLY A 266 -4.82 11.48 4.97
N GLY A 267 -5.72 10.55 5.32
CA GLY A 267 -5.90 9.29 4.61
C GLY A 267 -5.60 8.05 5.46
N PRO A 268 -5.39 6.88 4.84
CA PRO A 268 -5.28 5.61 5.55
C PRO A 268 -4.00 5.47 6.37
N LEU A 269 -4.18 5.11 7.65
CA LEU A 269 -3.16 4.62 8.57
C LEU A 269 -3.57 3.21 8.99
N VAL A 270 -2.95 2.18 8.41
CA VAL A 270 -3.42 0.80 8.57
C VAL A 270 -2.37 -0.05 9.29
N ILE A 271 -2.72 -0.55 10.46
CA ILE A 271 -1.87 -1.45 11.26
C ILE A 271 -1.68 -2.75 10.48
N GLU A 272 -0.42 -3.09 10.17
CA GLU A 272 -0.15 -4.28 9.36
C GLU A 272 0.26 -5.48 10.19
N THR A 273 0.93 -5.25 11.31
CA THR A 273 1.44 -6.33 12.18
C THR A 273 1.15 -6.04 13.63
N LEU A 274 0.93 -7.10 14.38
CA LEU A 274 0.88 -7.16 15.83
C LEU A 274 1.85 -8.25 16.31
N ALA A 275 2.16 -8.27 17.60
CA ALA A 275 2.87 -9.37 18.22
C ALA A 275 2.06 -10.68 18.08
N ARG A 276 2.76 -11.81 18.03
CA ARG A 276 2.11 -13.13 17.94
C ARG A 276 1.30 -13.43 19.19
N GLY A 277 0.16 -14.12 19.02
CA GLY A 277 -0.68 -14.54 20.13
C GLY A 277 -1.86 -15.38 19.65
N ASP A 278 -2.64 -15.86 20.61
CA ASP A 278 -3.96 -16.44 20.37
C ASP A 278 -5.02 -15.35 20.08
N LEU A 279 -6.25 -15.73 19.76
CA LEU A 279 -7.30 -14.78 19.42
C LEU A 279 -7.55 -13.71 20.49
N PRO A 280 -7.70 -14.03 21.79
CA PRO A 280 -7.86 -13.03 22.83
C PRO A 280 -6.69 -12.04 22.92
N THR A 281 -5.44 -12.55 22.82
CA THR A 281 -4.22 -11.74 22.84
C THR A 281 -4.15 -10.80 21.64
N LEU A 282 -4.44 -11.29 20.44
CA LEU A 282 -4.46 -10.47 19.22
C LEU A 282 -5.55 -9.40 19.27
N LEU A 283 -6.73 -9.71 19.82
CA LEU A 283 -7.81 -8.75 19.99
C LEU A 283 -7.42 -7.63 20.97
N ALA A 284 -6.82 -7.98 22.12
CA ALA A 284 -6.33 -7.00 23.09
C ALA A 284 -5.26 -6.09 22.43
N ALA A 285 -4.27 -6.67 21.77
CA ALA A 285 -3.23 -5.93 21.06
C ALA A 285 -3.80 -5.02 19.95
N ALA A 286 -4.85 -5.45 19.25
CA ALA A 286 -5.52 -4.65 18.23
C ALA A 286 -6.23 -3.43 18.84
N LYS A 287 -6.89 -3.58 20.01
CA LYS A 287 -7.51 -2.47 20.75
C LYS A 287 -6.48 -1.45 21.20
N GLU A 288 -5.36 -1.90 21.76
CA GLU A 288 -4.24 -1.05 22.18
C GLU A 288 -3.60 -0.34 21.00
N ALA A 289 -3.32 -1.06 19.92
CA ALA A 289 -2.74 -0.49 18.70
C ALA A 289 -3.67 0.56 18.05
N ARG A 290 -5.00 0.35 18.08
CA ARG A 290 -5.96 1.36 17.63
C ARG A 290 -5.84 2.63 18.47
N HIS A 291 -5.85 2.52 19.80
CA HIS A 291 -5.71 3.65 20.71
C HIS A 291 -4.37 4.39 20.51
N PHE A 292 -3.28 3.64 20.30
CA PHE A 292 -1.98 4.20 19.99
C PHE A 292 -2.04 5.09 18.73
N VAL A 293 -2.64 4.62 17.63
CA VAL A 293 -2.73 5.41 16.39
C VAL A 293 -3.69 6.58 16.54
N GLU A 294 -4.81 6.45 17.27
CA GLU A 294 -5.72 7.55 17.59
C GLU A 294 -4.99 8.66 18.37
N THR A 295 -4.18 8.27 19.35
CA THR A 295 -3.32 9.20 20.10
C THR A 295 -2.27 9.85 19.21
N LEU A 296 -1.61 9.06 18.32
CA LEU A 296 -0.62 9.56 17.38
C LEU A 296 -1.17 10.69 16.51
N VAL A 297 -2.39 10.52 15.96
CA VAL A 297 -3.00 11.52 15.07
C VAL A 297 -3.56 12.73 15.81
N SER A 298 -3.91 12.62 17.10
CA SER A 298 -4.39 13.75 17.89
C SER A 298 -3.30 14.79 18.18
N TYR A 299 -2.04 14.42 18.10
CA TYR A 299 -0.87 15.30 18.24
C TYR A 299 -0.26 15.73 16.89
N ALA A 300 -0.81 15.22 15.81
CA ALA A 300 -0.32 15.49 14.46
C ALA A 300 -1.12 16.63 13.76
#